data_8b560983e2651f5994c4979d7471a434
#
_entry.id   8b560983e2651f5994c4979d7471a434
#
_cell.length_a   1.000
_cell.length_b   1.000
_cell.length_c   1.000
_cell.angle_alpha   90.00
_cell.angle_beta   90.00
_cell.angle_gamma   90.00
#
_symmetry.space_group_name_H-M   'P 1'
#
loop_
_entity.id
_entity.type
_entity.pdbx_description
1 polymer ?
#
loop_
_entity_poly.entity_id
_entity_poly.type
_entity_poly.pdbx_seq_one_letter_code
_entity_poly.pdbx_strand_id
1 'polypeptide(L)'
;MLDMRRREFITLLGGAALAPLVNPYPACAQQRGKVPTIGFLGATTPSIWSAFIPPFQQRLRELGWIDGQNIAIEYRWAEGREDRYAEFADEFVRRKVEVIVTASTAAAAAAKSATTTIPIVFAAAGDPVGWSPAWRARAAM
;
A
#
# COMPACT_ATOMS: atom_id res chain seq x y z
N MET A 1 -61.15 16.89 -23.62
CA MET A 1 -60.61 15.92 -24.57
C MET A 1 -59.20 16.30 -25.11
N LEU A 2 -58.65 17.40 -24.73
CA LEU A 2 -57.34 17.88 -25.19
C LEU A 2 -56.19 17.61 -24.20
N ASP A 3 -56.48 17.09 -23.01
CA ASP A 3 -55.47 16.84 -21.98
C ASP A 3 -54.76 15.49 -22.07
N MET A 4 -55.34 14.51 -22.73
CA MET A 4 -54.71 13.20 -22.87
C MET A 4 -53.57 13.16 -23.89
N ARG A 5 -53.54 14.05 -24.86
CA ARG A 5 -52.50 14.08 -25.89
C ARG A 5 -51.19 14.73 -25.44
N ARG A 6 -51.22 15.54 -24.39
CA ARG A 6 -50.01 16.16 -23.83
C ARG A 6 -49.20 15.21 -22.95
N ARG A 7 -49.85 14.23 -22.32
CA ARG A 7 -49.14 13.26 -21.46
C ARG A 7 -48.44 12.18 -22.27
N GLU A 8 -48.97 11.81 -23.41
CA GLU A 8 -48.32 10.83 -24.27
C GLU A 8 -47.12 11.39 -25.04
N PHE A 9 -47.10 12.69 -25.31
CA PHE A 9 -45.98 13.34 -26.00
C PHE A 9 -44.72 13.46 -25.10
N ILE A 10 -44.88 13.56 -23.79
CA ILE A 10 -43.75 13.63 -22.84
C ILE A 10 -43.11 12.28 -22.63
N THR A 11 -43.85 11.21 -22.76
CA THR A 11 -43.35 9.83 -22.63
C THR A 11 -42.54 9.36 -23.84
N LEU A 12 -42.79 9.93 -25.02
CA LEU A 12 -42.08 9.55 -26.25
C LEU A 12 -40.76 10.31 -26.47
N LEU A 13 -40.53 11.45 -25.81
CA LEU A 13 -39.31 12.23 -25.89
C LEU A 13 -38.32 11.92 -24.73
N GLY A 14 -38.72 11.14 -23.73
CA GLY A 14 -37.90 10.72 -22.60
C GLY A 14 -37.08 9.45 -22.82
N GLY A 15 -37.13 8.84 -24.01
CA GLY A 15 -36.52 7.54 -24.28
C GLY A 15 -35.10 7.57 -24.89
N ALA A 16 -34.44 8.71 -24.92
CA ALA A 16 -33.01 8.71 -25.16
C ALA A 16 -32.31 8.35 -23.83
N ALA A 17 -32.27 7.10 -23.52
CA ALA A 17 -31.38 6.55 -22.50
C ALA A 17 -29.95 6.83 -22.94
N LEU A 18 -29.42 7.97 -22.54
CA LEU A 18 -28.00 8.13 -22.35
C LEU A 18 -27.63 7.12 -21.26
N ALA A 19 -27.27 5.92 -21.68
CA ALA A 19 -26.59 4.99 -20.79
C ALA A 19 -25.41 5.75 -20.20
N PRO A 20 -25.31 5.93 -18.88
CA PRO A 20 -24.10 6.45 -18.31
C PRO A 20 -23.02 5.45 -18.72
N LEU A 21 -22.01 5.93 -19.40
CA LEU A 21 -20.75 5.21 -19.52
C LEU A 21 -20.28 4.98 -18.10
N VAL A 22 -20.73 3.90 -17.50
CA VAL A 22 -20.24 3.40 -16.23
C VAL A 22 -18.80 3.01 -16.52
N ASN A 23 -17.94 3.96 -16.23
CA ASN A 23 -16.51 3.75 -16.27
C ASN A 23 -16.22 2.69 -15.19
N PRO A 24 -15.83 1.47 -15.56
CA PRO A 24 -15.59 0.40 -14.59
C PRO A 24 -14.24 0.55 -13.89
N TYR A 25 -13.72 1.77 -13.82
CA TYR A 25 -12.59 2.01 -12.93
C TYR A 25 -13.11 1.92 -11.50
N PRO A 26 -12.68 0.89 -10.75
CA PRO A 26 -13.10 0.75 -9.37
C PRO A 26 -12.74 2.03 -8.63
N ALA A 27 -13.69 2.51 -7.89
CA ALA A 27 -13.59 3.68 -7.05
C ALA A 27 -12.52 3.54 -5.96
N CYS A 28 -11.24 3.51 -6.35
CA CYS A 28 -10.13 3.85 -5.46
C CYS A 28 -10.15 5.32 -5.03
N ALA A 29 -11.09 6.11 -5.60
CA ALA A 29 -11.19 7.55 -5.34
C ALA A 29 -11.97 7.93 -4.08
N GLN A 30 -12.53 6.99 -3.33
CA GLN A 30 -13.44 7.32 -2.21
C GLN A 30 -12.85 7.16 -0.81
N GLN A 31 -11.58 6.82 -0.66
CA GLN A 31 -10.90 6.95 0.63
C GLN A 31 -10.14 8.28 0.74
N ARG A 32 -10.84 9.39 0.51
CA ARG A 32 -10.31 10.74 0.71
C ARG A 32 -10.08 11.14 2.18
N GLY A 33 -9.98 10.20 3.11
CA GLY A 33 -9.85 10.50 4.54
C GLY A 33 -8.49 10.17 5.16
N LYS A 34 -7.74 9.22 4.62
CA LYS A 34 -6.48 8.79 5.22
C LYS A 34 -5.45 8.52 4.12
N VAL A 35 -4.34 9.23 4.17
CA VAL A 35 -3.20 8.95 3.29
C VAL A 35 -2.62 7.59 3.70
N PRO A 36 -2.50 6.61 2.78
CA PRO A 36 -1.90 5.33 3.10
C PRO A 36 -0.46 5.52 3.57
N THR A 37 -0.08 4.77 4.58
CA THR A 37 1.23 4.92 5.22
C THR A 37 2.05 3.64 5.04
N ILE A 38 3.30 3.80 4.59
CA ILE A 38 4.31 2.74 4.56
C ILE A 38 5.21 2.90 5.79
N GLY A 39 5.38 1.83 6.56
CA GLY A 39 6.40 1.75 7.60
C GLY A 39 7.69 1.17 7.02
N PHE A 40 8.77 1.92 7.02
CA PHE A 40 10.09 1.43 6.60
C PHE A 40 10.95 1.13 7.83
N LEU A 41 11.28 -0.15 8.02
CA LEU A 41 12.08 -0.63 9.14
C LEU A 41 13.52 -0.94 8.69
N GLY A 42 14.41 0.01 8.92
CA GLY A 42 15.82 -0.10 8.56
C GLY A 42 16.66 -0.70 9.69
N ALA A 43 17.57 -1.60 9.31
CA ALA A 43 18.45 -2.30 10.25
C ALA A 43 19.59 -1.42 10.79
N THR A 44 20.05 -0.50 9.99
CA THR A 44 21.23 0.33 10.28
C THR A 44 20.87 1.80 10.43
N THR A 45 21.77 2.68 10.13
CA THR A 45 21.56 4.13 10.20
C THR A 45 21.03 4.71 8.90
N PRO A 46 20.37 5.88 8.92
CA PRO A 46 19.94 6.58 7.71
C PRO A 46 21.09 6.86 6.72
N SER A 47 22.30 7.09 7.23
CA SER A 47 23.47 7.39 6.41
C SER A 47 23.84 6.24 5.47
N ILE A 48 23.75 4.99 5.95
CA ILE A 48 24.03 3.80 5.13
C ILE A 48 22.96 3.64 4.04
N TRP A 49 21.72 4.02 4.34
CA TRP A 49 20.59 3.90 3.42
C TRP A 49 20.43 5.11 2.50
N SER A 50 21.24 6.14 2.65
CA SER A 50 21.15 7.37 1.86
C SER A 50 21.25 7.14 0.35
N ALA A 51 21.95 6.10 -0.10
CA ALA A 51 22.06 5.73 -1.50
C ALA A 51 20.85 4.94 -2.02
N PHE A 52 20.09 4.26 -1.15
CA PHE A 52 18.99 3.38 -1.53
C PHE A 52 17.62 4.04 -1.42
N ILE A 53 17.47 5.00 -0.53
CA ILE A 53 16.19 5.71 -0.32
C ILE A 53 15.76 6.52 -1.55
N PRO A 54 16.62 7.32 -2.20
CA PRO A 54 16.23 8.09 -3.38
C PRO A 54 15.72 7.22 -4.55
N PRO A 55 16.37 6.12 -4.95
CA PRO A 55 15.85 5.23 -5.98
C PRO A 55 14.50 4.59 -5.59
N PHE A 56 14.34 4.22 -4.33
CA PHE A 56 13.07 3.68 -3.82
C PHE A 56 11.93 4.71 -3.94
N GLN A 57 12.15 5.93 -3.49
CA GLN A 57 11.18 7.01 -3.62
C GLN A 57 10.91 7.38 -5.08
N GLN A 58 11.94 7.37 -5.92
CA GLN A 58 11.77 7.62 -7.35
C GLN A 58 10.88 6.56 -7.99
N ARG A 59 11.11 5.27 -7.66
CA ARG A 59 10.29 4.19 -8.17
C ARG A 59 8.84 4.30 -7.73
N LEU A 60 8.58 4.71 -6.50
CA LEU A 60 7.23 5.00 -6.03
C LEU A 60 6.58 6.12 -6.84
N ARG A 61 7.30 7.23 -7.12
CA ARG A 61 6.79 8.33 -7.96
C ARG A 61 6.43 7.89 -9.37
N GLU A 62 7.28 7.06 -9.99
CA GLU A 62 7.01 6.49 -11.32
C GLU A 62 5.72 5.64 -11.35
N LEU A 63 5.39 5.03 -10.21
CA LEU A 63 4.14 4.28 -10.01
C LEU A 63 2.95 5.16 -9.58
N GLY A 64 3.14 6.48 -9.50
CA GLY A 64 2.11 7.42 -9.11
C GLY A 64 2.01 7.69 -7.60
N TRP A 65 2.92 7.14 -6.79
CA TRP A 65 2.94 7.34 -5.34
C TRP A 65 3.93 8.44 -4.95
N ILE A 66 3.44 9.54 -4.41
CA ILE A 66 4.25 10.70 -4.05
C ILE A 66 4.18 10.89 -2.53
N ASP A 67 5.33 10.72 -1.88
CA ASP A 67 5.47 10.91 -0.45
C ASP A 67 5.07 12.33 -0.03
N GLY A 68 4.23 12.44 0.98
CA GLY A 68 3.65 13.69 1.45
C GLY A 68 2.42 14.18 0.67
N GLN A 69 2.02 13.51 -0.43
CA GLN A 69 0.83 13.86 -1.20
C GLN A 69 -0.26 12.79 -1.14
N ASN A 70 0.03 11.61 -1.67
CA ASN A 70 -0.91 10.50 -1.74
C ASN A 70 -0.42 9.24 -1.03
N ILE A 71 0.77 9.27 -0.46
CA ILE A 71 1.35 8.26 0.42
C ILE A 71 2.20 8.94 1.48
N ALA A 72 2.35 8.32 2.64
CA ALA A 72 3.28 8.73 3.68
C ALA A 72 4.28 7.60 3.93
N ILE A 73 5.55 7.92 4.09
CA ILE A 73 6.59 6.94 4.42
C ILE A 73 7.18 7.28 5.78
N GLU A 74 6.98 6.39 6.74
CA GLU A 74 7.52 6.52 8.07
C GLU A 74 8.75 5.63 8.23
N TYR A 75 9.90 6.25 8.42
CA TYR A 75 11.17 5.56 8.61
C TYR A 75 11.45 5.31 10.08
N ARG A 76 11.89 4.10 10.42
CA ARG A 76 12.44 3.74 11.73
C ARG A 76 13.76 3.02 11.53
N TRP A 77 14.77 3.47 12.25
CA TRP A 77 16.14 2.98 12.14
C TRP A 77 16.56 2.32 13.44
N ALA A 78 16.84 1.03 13.38
CA ALA A 78 17.24 0.27 14.55
C ALA A 78 18.70 0.51 14.97
N GLU A 79 19.52 1.07 14.07
CA GLU A 79 20.92 1.42 14.34
C GLU A 79 21.75 0.23 14.84
N GLY A 80 21.48 -0.97 14.31
CA GLY A 80 22.13 -2.21 14.71
C GLY A 80 21.59 -2.84 16.01
N ARG A 81 20.56 -2.26 16.60
CA ARG A 81 19.95 -2.78 17.85
C ARG A 81 18.73 -3.63 17.54
N GLU A 82 18.87 -4.93 17.74
CA GLU A 82 17.80 -5.89 17.43
C GLU A 82 16.58 -5.75 18.37
N ASP A 83 16.76 -5.30 19.58
CA ASP A 83 15.69 -5.02 20.54
C ASP A 83 14.69 -3.97 20.04
N ARG A 84 15.14 -3.04 19.18
CA ARG A 84 14.29 -2.01 18.59
C ARG A 84 13.36 -2.50 17.50
N TYR A 85 13.65 -3.64 16.88
CA TYR A 85 12.77 -4.13 15.80
C TYR A 85 11.36 -4.45 16.29
N ALA A 86 11.24 -5.08 17.46
CA ALA A 86 9.94 -5.40 18.02
C ALA A 86 9.17 -4.12 18.39
N GLU A 87 9.84 -3.17 19.02
CA GLU A 87 9.25 -1.89 19.41
C GLU A 87 8.72 -1.12 18.21
N PHE A 88 9.50 -1.00 17.14
CA PHE A 88 9.11 -0.30 15.93
C PHE A 88 8.03 -1.05 15.14
N ALA A 89 8.08 -2.38 15.10
CA ALA A 89 7.03 -3.18 14.50
C ALA A 89 5.70 -2.99 15.22
N ASP A 90 5.68 -2.99 16.54
CA ASP A 90 4.49 -2.71 17.35
C ASP A 90 3.99 -1.27 17.14
N GLU A 91 4.90 -0.30 17.01
CA GLU A 91 4.52 1.08 16.68
C GLU A 91 3.81 1.14 15.33
N PHE A 92 4.32 0.48 14.29
CA PHE A 92 3.67 0.44 12.98
C PHE A 92 2.29 -0.23 13.03
N VAL A 93 2.13 -1.27 13.83
CA VAL A 93 0.81 -1.91 14.05
C VAL A 93 -0.16 -0.93 14.73
N ARG A 94 0.28 -0.23 15.78
CA ARG A 94 -0.56 0.78 16.46
C ARG A 94 -0.95 1.93 15.52
N ARG A 95 -0.04 2.35 14.64
CA ARG A 95 -0.28 3.39 13.64
C ARG A 95 -1.11 2.92 12.46
N LYS A 96 -1.35 1.61 12.36
CA LYS A 96 -2.12 1.00 11.27
C LYS A 96 -1.53 1.34 9.90
N VAL A 97 -0.22 1.14 9.74
CA VAL A 97 0.42 1.28 8.44
C VAL A 97 -0.13 0.24 7.47
N GLU A 98 -0.20 0.58 6.19
CA GLU A 98 -0.75 -0.31 5.16
C GLU A 98 0.24 -1.41 4.75
N VAL A 99 1.54 -1.13 4.83
CA VAL A 99 2.62 -2.03 4.45
C VAL A 99 3.84 -1.77 5.35
N ILE A 100 4.54 -2.82 5.73
CA ILE A 100 5.86 -2.72 6.38
C ILE A 100 6.92 -3.14 5.36
N VAL A 101 7.85 -2.24 5.06
CA VAL A 101 9.02 -2.52 4.24
C VAL A 101 10.22 -2.73 5.15
N THR A 102 10.96 -3.79 4.94
CA THR A 102 12.15 -4.09 5.72
C THR A 102 13.29 -4.59 4.85
N ALA A 103 14.50 -4.41 5.33
CA ALA A 103 15.72 -4.75 4.60
C ALA A 103 16.63 -5.71 5.38
N SER A 104 16.11 -6.37 6.41
CA SER A 104 16.86 -7.40 7.13
C SER A 104 15.96 -8.55 7.56
N THR A 105 16.54 -9.73 7.68
CA THR A 105 15.83 -10.94 8.14
C THR A 105 15.31 -10.78 9.57
N ALA A 106 16.12 -10.20 10.47
CA ALA A 106 15.73 -9.99 11.87
C ALA A 106 14.56 -8.99 11.99
N ALA A 107 14.61 -7.89 11.25
CA ALA A 107 13.51 -6.91 11.20
C ALA A 107 12.23 -7.53 10.63
N ALA A 108 12.34 -8.37 9.63
CA ALA A 108 11.21 -9.09 9.05
C ALA A 108 10.59 -10.10 10.02
N ALA A 109 11.41 -10.82 10.76
CA ALA A 109 10.94 -11.74 11.78
C ALA A 109 10.19 -10.99 12.91
N ALA A 110 10.71 -9.87 13.34
CA ALA A 110 10.05 -9.02 14.33
C ALA A 110 8.71 -8.47 13.82
N ALA A 111 8.68 -7.96 12.59
CA ALA A 111 7.45 -7.49 11.96
C ALA A 111 6.41 -8.62 11.84
N LYS A 112 6.83 -9.81 11.43
CA LYS A 112 5.95 -10.99 11.34
C LYS A 112 5.39 -11.41 12.70
N SER A 113 6.16 -11.25 13.76
CA SER A 113 5.69 -11.54 15.13
C SER A 113 4.69 -10.50 15.63
N ALA A 114 4.84 -9.25 15.21
CA ALA A 114 3.98 -8.15 15.63
C ALA A 114 2.63 -8.12 14.88
N THR A 115 2.56 -8.63 13.65
CA THR A 115 1.34 -8.60 12.85
C THR A 115 1.18 -9.83 11.96
N THR A 116 -0.09 -10.24 11.79
CA THR A 116 -0.50 -11.27 10.82
C THR A 116 -1.33 -10.68 9.67
N THR A 117 -1.69 -9.41 9.75
CA THR A 117 -2.61 -8.76 8.81
C THR A 117 -1.92 -7.74 7.91
N ILE A 118 -0.88 -7.05 8.40
CA ILE A 118 -0.15 -6.05 7.61
C ILE A 118 0.86 -6.78 6.70
N PRO A 119 0.81 -6.57 5.38
CA PRO A 119 1.78 -7.16 4.47
C PRO A 119 3.20 -6.64 4.75
N ILE A 120 4.16 -7.56 4.68
CA ILE A 120 5.58 -7.27 4.89
C ILE A 120 6.33 -7.49 3.59
N VAL A 121 7.03 -6.45 3.13
CA VAL A 121 7.82 -6.45 1.90
C VAL A 121 9.30 -6.41 2.24
N PHE A 122 10.06 -7.31 1.65
CA PHE A 122 11.51 -7.36 1.78
C PHE A 122 12.15 -6.58 0.64
N ALA A 123 12.83 -5.50 0.96
CA ALA A 123 13.54 -4.69 -0.02
C ALA A 123 14.92 -5.27 -0.37
N ALA A 124 15.61 -5.86 0.61
CA ALA A 124 16.89 -6.53 0.44
C ALA A 124 17.11 -7.45 1.65
N ALA A 125 16.64 -8.66 1.57
CA ALA A 125 16.96 -9.68 2.57
C ALA A 125 17.86 -10.73 1.91
N GLY A 126 18.90 -11.15 2.62
CA GLY A 126 19.51 -12.46 2.35
C GLY A 126 18.44 -13.55 2.45
N ASP A 127 18.80 -14.77 2.11
CA ASP A 127 17.86 -15.90 2.15
C ASP A 127 17.17 -15.96 3.54
N PRO A 128 15.86 -15.76 3.64
CA PRO A 128 15.19 -15.70 4.93
C PRO A 128 15.18 -17.10 5.55
N VAL A 129 16.13 -17.33 6.45
CA VAL A 129 16.26 -18.59 7.17
C VAL A 129 14.94 -18.90 7.89
N GLY A 130 14.30 -20.01 7.48
CA GLY A 130 13.03 -20.46 8.05
C GLY A 130 11.76 -20.05 7.30
N TRP A 131 11.85 -19.40 6.16
CA TRP A 131 10.70 -19.24 5.28
C TRP A 131 10.50 -20.51 4.46
N SER A 132 9.31 -21.07 4.57
CA SER A 132 8.95 -22.30 3.88
C SER A 132 9.24 -22.19 2.38
N PRO A 133 9.84 -23.21 1.76
CA PRO A 133 10.14 -23.24 0.34
C PRO A 133 8.91 -23.22 -0.58
N ALA A 134 7.71 -23.11 -0.01
CA ALA A 134 6.46 -23.07 -0.76
C ALA A 134 6.35 -21.91 -1.76
N TRP A 135 7.06 -20.80 -1.57
CA TRP A 135 7.09 -19.72 -2.56
C TRP A 135 8.04 -20.01 -3.75
N ARG A 136 9.14 -20.77 -3.53
CA ARG A 136 10.04 -21.17 -4.62
C ARG A 136 9.35 -22.09 -5.63
N ALA A 137 8.45 -22.93 -5.14
CA ALA A 137 7.69 -23.84 -6.00
C ALA A 137 6.69 -23.11 -6.91
N ARG A 138 6.19 -21.94 -6.50
CA ARG A 138 5.28 -21.13 -7.33
C ARG A 138 5.98 -20.26 -8.37
N ALA A 139 7.24 -19.91 -8.16
CA ALA A 139 8.01 -19.13 -9.13
C ALA A 139 8.59 -20.00 -10.27
N ALA A 140 8.53 -21.33 -10.15
CA ALA A 140 9.03 -22.28 -11.14
C ALA A 140 7.92 -22.85 -12.05
N MET A 141 6.67 -22.43 -11.88
CA MET A 141 5.53 -22.71 -12.77
C MET A 141 5.21 -21.51 -13.65
#